data_f3aac5920851ee711a6b10004f477293
#
_entry.id   f3aac5920851ee711a6b10004f477293
#
_cell.length_a   1.000
_cell.length_b   1.000
_cell.length_c   1.000
_cell.angle_alpha   90.00
_cell.angle_beta   90.00
_cell.angle_gamma   90.00
#
_symmetry.space_group_name_H-M   'P 1'
#
loop_
_entity.id
_entity.type
_entity.pdbx_description
1 polymer ?
#
loop_
_entity_poly.entity_id
_entity_poly.type
_entity_poly.pdbx_seq_one_letter_code
_entity_poly.pdbx_strand_id
1 'polypeptide(L)'
;LEPTELFKRSLGLETDVVSKEMYTLDTGADGDNKCLRPEATASTVRAFIENKIQQTLWKVYSWGPMFRHERPQKGRFRQFHQFNLEVIGSDKISEDAQCLKMLDSLFTNFGINEYAIMINFLGTSEERKAYTEKLNKHLDTIVDKICKTCLVRKDKNIMRVFDCKNETCQSLYNDAPKIVDNLGTESEKEWKQLQEQLDLLSVSYTVNPKLVRGLDYYSKTVFEFVSPN
;
A
#
# COMPACT_ATOMS: atom_id res chain seq x y z
N LEU A 1 -19.33 -4.90 -10.83
CA LEU A 1 -18.97 -6.32 -10.74
C LEU A 1 -17.72 -6.59 -11.54
N GLU A 2 -16.80 -7.40 -10.99
CA GLU A 2 -15.55 -7.79 -11.65
C GLU A 2 -15.32 -9.29 -11.49
N PRO A 3 -14.51 -9.92 -12.35
CA PRO A 3 -14.07 -11.28 -12.13
C PRO A 3 -13.24 -11.40 -10.84
N THR A 4 -13.55 -12.40 -10.02
CA THR A 4 -12.85 -12.65 -8.75
C THR A 4 -11.36 -12.89 -8.96
N GLU A 5 -10.99 -13.56 -10.04
CA GLU A 5 -9.61 -13.88 -10.40
C GLU A 5 -8.76 -12.63 -10.70
N LEU A 6 -9.39 -11.53 -11.14
CA LEU A 6 -8.69 -10.25 -11.34
C LEU A 6 -8.00 -9.80 -10.04
N PHE A 7 -8.76 -9.82 -8.93
CA PHE A 7 -8.24 -9.37 -7.63
C PHE A 7 -7.32 -10.41 -6.97
N LYS A 8 -7.62 -11.69 -7.09
CA LYS A 8 -6.73 -12.75 -6.60
C LYS A 8 -5.34 -12.64 -7.22
N ARG A 9 -5.29 -12.41 -8.53
CA ARG A 9 -4.03 -12.26 -9.27
C ARG A 9 -3.29 -10.97 -8.96
N SER A 10 -4.01 -9.85 -8.81
CA SER A 10 -3.39 -8.52 -8.65
C SER A 10 -3.01 -8.19 -7.21
N LEU A 11 -3.83 -8.60 -6.23
CA LEU A 11 -3.65 -8.23 -4.83
C LEU A 11 -2.87 -9.26 -4.03
N GLY A 12 -2.79 -10.51 -4.50
CA GLY A 12 -2.22 -11.63 -3.77
C GLY A 12 -3.24 -12.37 -2.90
N LEU A 13 -3.16 -13.70 -2.92
CA LEU A 13 -4.11 -14.60 -2.23
C LEU A 13 -4.08 -14.46 -0.69
N GLU A 14 -2.93 -14.10 -0.14
CA GLU A 14 -2.72 -14.01 1.32
C GLU A 14 -3.09 -12.63 1.90
N THR A 15 -3.50 -11.68 1.08
CA THR A 15 -3.97 -10.38 1.55
C THR A 15 -5.32 -10.50 2.25
N ASP A 16 -5.55 -9.71 3.30
CA ASP A 16 -6.83 -9.72 4.02
C ASP A 16 -8.00 -9.37 3.07
N VAL A 17 -7.77 -8.48 2.11
CA VAL A 17 -8.76 -8.08 1.11
C VAL A 17 -9.26 -9.29 0.32
N VAL A 18 -8.37 -10.15 -0.18
CA VAL A 18 -8.74 -11.31 -1.00
C VAL A 18 -9.22 -12.46 -0.14
N SER A 19 -8.54 -12.74 0.98
CA SER A 19 -8.81 -13.93 1.79
C SER A 19 -10.05 -13.81 2.71
N LYS A 20 -10.48 -12.56 3.06
CA LYS A 20 -11.51 -12.35 4.08
C LYS A 20 -12.54 -11.28 3.76
N GLU A 21 -12.18 -10.26 2.96
CA GLU A 21 -12.98 -9.03 2.86
C GLU A 21 -13.70 -8.89 1.52
N MET A 22 -13.35 -9.67 0.51
CA MET A 22 -13.96 -9.59 -0.80
C MET A 22 -15.37 -10.19 -0.80
N TYR A 23 -16.37 -9.44 -1.25
CA TYR A 23 -17.72 -9.94 -1.49
C TYR A 23 -17.75 -10.71 -2.81
N THR A 24 -17.79 -12.02 -2.73
CA THR A 24 -17.99 -12.90 -3.88
C THR A 24 -19.46 -13.19 -4.11
N LEU A 25 -19.85 -13.27 -5.37
CA LEU A 25 -21.20 -13.60 -5.80
C LEU A 25 -21.18 -14.98 -6.44
N ASP A 26 -22.06 -15.86 -6.00
CA ASP A 26 -22.29 -17.11 -6.68
C ASP A 26 -23.20 -16.81 -7.89
N THR A 27 -22.64 -16.94 -9.08
CA THR A 27 -23.35 -16.68 -10.34
C THR A 27 -23.92 -17.95 -11.00
N GLY A 28 -23.85 -19.09 -10.28
CA GLY A 28 -24.42 -20.36 -10.76
C GLY A 28 -23.46 -21.15 -11.67
N ALA A 29 -23.99 -22.04 -12.51
CA ALA A 29 -23.30 -23.16 -13.15
C ALA A 29 -22.11 -22.82 -14.09
N ASP A 30 -21.91 -21.59 -14.50
CA ASP A 30 -20.91 -21.25 -15.53
C ASP A 30 -19.51 -20.88 -15.01
N GLY A 31 -19.25 -21.09 -13.72
CA GLY A 31 -17.90 -21.02 -13.13
C GLY A 31 -17.21 -19.66 -13.11
N ASP A 32 -17.87 -18.63 -13.60
CA ASP A 32 -17.32 -17.27 -13.68
C ASP A 32 -17.62 -16.50 -12.37
N ASN A 33 -16.87 -16.82 -11.33
CA ASN A 33 -17.03 -16.19 -10.01
C ASN A 33 -16.80 -14.68 -10.12
N LYS A 34 -17.85 -13.91 -9.80
CA LYS A 34 -17.81 -12.45 -9.76
C LYS A 34 -17.72 -11.93 -8.33
N CYS A 35 -17.24 -10.72 -8.19
CA CYS A 35 -17.19 -10.03 -6.90
C CYS A 35 -17.57 -8.56 -7.04
N LEU A 36 -17.92 -7.96 -5.90
CA LEU A 36 -17.94 -6.50 -5.79
C LEU A 36 -16.49 -6.02 -5.66
N ARG A 37 -16.10 -5.01 -6.45
CA ARG A 37 -14.72 -4.51 -6.47
C ARG A 37 -14.28 -3.99 -5.09
N PRO A 38 -13.17 -4.50 -4.54
CA PRO A 38 -12.64 -4.06 -3.26
C PRO A 38 -11.73 -2.82 -3.37
N GLU A 39 -11.27 -2.49 -4.59
CA GLU A 39 -10.41 -1.36 -4.93
C GLU A 39 -10.52 -1.08 -6.43
N ALA A 40 -9.90 -0.01 -6.94
CA ALA A 40 -10.04 0.40 -8.33
C ALA A 40 -8.81 0.14 -9.21
N THR A 41 -7.62 0.00 -8.63
CA THR A 41 -6.35 -0.13 -9.38
C THR A 41 -6.37 -1.31 -10.35
N ALA A 42 -6.73 -2.50 -9.87
CA ALA A 42 -6.79 -3.70 -10.72
C ALA A 42 -7.75 -3.54 -11.90
N SER A 43 -8.93 -2.93 -11.67
CA SER A 43 -9.90 -2.66 -12.73
C SER A 43 -9.39 -1.63 -13.74
N THR A 44 -8.65 -0.61 -13.28
CA THR A 44 -8.06 0.43 -14.13
C THR A 44 -6.94 -0.17 -15.00
N VAL A 45 -6.07 -1.00 -14.41
CA VAL A 45 -5.01 -1.70 -15.16
C VAL A 45 -5.60 -2.65 -16.19
N ARG A 46 -6.65 -3.39 -15.83
CA ARG A 46 -7.39 -4.25 -16.78
C ARG A 46 -7.93 -3.42 -17.95
N ALA A 47 -8.57 -2.30 -17.66
CA ALA A 47 -9.10 -1.40 -18.71
C ALA A 47 -7.99 -0.86 -19.63
N PHE A 48 -6.83 -0.52 -19.08
CA PHE A 48 -5.65 -0.11 -19.85
C PHE A 48 -5.21 -1.19 -20.84
N ILE A 49 -5.12 -2.45 -20.38
CA ILE A 49 -4.67 -3.59 -21.19
C ILE A 49 -5.73 -3.95 -22.26
N GLU A 50 -7.01 -4.10 -21.88
CA GLU A 50 -8.08 -4.52 -22.77
C GLU A 50 -8.34 -3.50 -23.90
N ASN A 51 -8.25 -2.22 -23.58
CA ASN A 51 -8.43 -1.15 -24.59
C ASN A 51 -7.14 -0.87 -25.37
N LYS A 52 -6.05 -1.61 -25.14
CA LYS A 52 -4.77 -1.46 -25.85
C LYS A 52 -4.30 -0.01 -25.89
N ILE A 53 -4.37 0.69 -24.78
CA ILE A 53 -4.01 2.11 -24.70
C ILE A 53 -2.56 2.29 -25.09
N GLN A 54 -2.29 3.07 -26.13
CA GLN A 54 -0.96 3.25 -26.72
C GLN A 54 -0.17 4.41 -26.12
N GLN A 55 -0.76 5.15 -25.19
CA GLN A 55 -0.08 6.26 -24.53
C GLN A 55 1.08 5.74 -23.67
N THR A 56 2.27 6.26 -23.91
CA THR A 56 3.48 5.89 -23.14
C THR A 56 3.39 6.34 -21.68
N LEU A 57 2.67 7.42 -21.41
CA LEU A 57 2.36 7.92 -20.07
C LEU A 57 0.85 8.16 -19.98
N TRP A 58 0.15 7.30 -19.26
CA TRP A 58 -1.29 7.41 -19.05
C TRP A 58 -1.59 7.80 -17.62
N LYS A 59 -2.07 9.05 -17.45
CA LYS A 59 -2.52 9.58 -16.16
C LYS A 59 -4.04 9.58 -16.14
N VAL A 60 -4.63 8.87 -15.22
CA VAL A 60 -6.08 8.70 -15.14
C VAL A 60 -6.56 8.74 -13.70
N TYR A 61 -7.77 9.23 -13.52
CA TYR A 61 -8.47 9.11 -12.25
C TYR A 61 -9.79 8.36 -12.43
N SER A 62 -10.23 7.76 -11.35
CA SER A 62 -11.55 7.16 -11.25
C SER A 62 -12.10 7.37 -9.83
N TRP A 63 -13.42 7.39 -9.71
CA TRP A 63 -14.05 7.43 -8.40
C TRP A 63 -15.31 6.59 -8.40
N GLY A 64 -15.71 6.11 -7.23
CA GLY A 64 -16.94 5.35 -7.08
C GLY A 64 -16.94 4.45 -5.86
N PRO A 65 -18.01 3.65 -5.69
CA PRO A 65 -18.15 2.76 -4.56
C PRO A 65 -17.21 1.57 -4.66
N MET A 66 -16.60 1.24 -3.52
CA MET A 66 -15.81 0.02 -3.27
C MET A 66 -16.46 -0.75 -2.12
N PHE A 67 -16.17 -2.05 -2.05
CA PHE A 67 -16.84 -2.95 -1.12
C PHE A 67 -15.84 -3.87 -0.44
N ARG A 68 -15.81 -3.83 0.92
CA ARG A 68 -15.00 -4.74 1.72
C ARG A 68 -15.77 -5.22 2.93
N HIS A 69 -15.77 -6.51 3.16
CA HIS A 69 -16.41 -7.11 4.35
C HIS A 69 -15.52 -6.92 5.59
N GLU A 70 -15.15 -5.69 5.86
CA GLU A 70 -14.41 -5.34 7.06
C GLU A 70 -15.33 -5.31 8.30
N ARG A 71 -14.72 -5.41 9.50
CA ARG A 71 -15.42 -5.12 10.74
C ARG A 71 -15.75 -3.64 10.78
N PRO A 72 -17.04 -3.24 10.83
CA PRO A 72 -17.45 -1.85 10.85
C PRO A 72 -16.87 -1.11 12.06
N GLN A 73 -16.33 0.06 11.83
CA GLN A 73 -15.85 0.99 12.86
C GLN A 73 -15.89 2.43 12.33
N LYS A 74 -15.63 3.44 13.19
CA LYS A 74 -15.58 4.84 12.77
C LYS A 74 -14.61 5.00 11.57
N GLY A 75 -15.09 5.56 10.47
CA GLY A 75 -14.32 5.76 9.25
C GLY A 75 -14.10 4.53 8.37
N ARG A 76 -14.63 3.33 8.76
CA ARG A 76 -14.54 2.10 7.95
C ARG A 76 -15.92 1.53 7.72
N PHE A 77 -16.37 1.59 6.48
CA PHE A 77 -17.66 1.10 6.04
C PHE A 77 -17.46 -0.08 5.08
N ARG A 78 -18.44 -0.97 5.02
CA ARG A 78 -18.44 -2.10 4.07
C ARG A 78 -18.68 -1.66 2.62
N GLN A 79 -19.34 -0.53 2.43
CA GLN A 79 -19.38 0.22 1.18
C GLN A 79 -18.78 1.60 1.47
N PHE A 80 -17.80 2.00 0.69
CA PHE A 80 -17.13 3.31 0.79
C PHE A 80 -16.83 3.84 -0.62
N HIS A 81 -16.56 5.14 -0.73
CA HIS A 81 -16.15 5.73 -1.99
C HIS A 81 -14.64 5.91 -2.00
N GLN A 82 -14.04 5.60 -3.12
CA GLN A 82 -12.62 5.80 -3.35
C GLN A 82 -12.44 6.73 -4.55
N PHE A 83 -11.62 7.77 -4.37
CA PHE A 83 -11.03 8.52 -5.47
C PHE A 83 -9.65 7.91 -5.74
N ASN A 84 -9.43 7.49 -6.96
CA ASN A 84 -8.27 6.72 -7.35
C ASN A 84 -7.50 7.45 -8.45
N LEU A 85 -6.19 7.48 -8.33
CA LEU A 85 -5.28 8.05 -9.32
C LEU A 85 -4.30 6.99 -9.75
N GLU A 86 -4.11 6.86 -11.05
CA GLU A 86 -3.14 5.95 -11.63
C GLU A 86 -2.24 6.68 -12.61
N VAL A 87 -0.94 6.42 -12.51
CA VAL A 87 0.08 6.86 -13.47
C VAL A 87 0.73 5.61 -14.01
N ILE A 88 0.45 5.28 -15.27
CA ILE A 88 0.93 4.06 -15.92
C ILE A 88 1.90 4.44 -17.04
N GLY A 89 3.06 3.76 -17.07
CA GLY A 89 4.06 3.93 -18.12
C GLY A 89 5.23 4.86 -17.74
N SER A 90 5.39 5.19 -16.46
CA SER A 90 6.58 5.88 -15.95
C SER A 90 7.09 5.19 -14.69
N ASP A 91 8.39 5.07 -14.56
CA ASP A 91 9.10 4.60 -13.37
C ASP A 91 9.85 5.75 -12.65
N LYS A 92 9.62 7.00 -13.09
CA LYS A 92 10.31 8.17 -12.58
C LYS A 92 9.78 8.56 -11.19
N ILE A 93 10.69 8.75 -10.25
CA ILE A 93 10.39 9.22 -8.89
C ILE A 93 9.66 10.59 -8.88
N SER A 94 9.87 11.39 -9.93
CA SER A 94 9.14 12.66 -10.10
C SER A 94 7.62 12.50 -10.18
N GLU A 95 7.12 11.36 -10.67
CA GLU A 95 5.67 11.11 -10.69
C GLU A 95 5.13 10.90 -9.28
N ASP A 96 5.88 10.21 -8.42
CA ASP A 96 5.50 10.01 -7.02
C ASP A 96 5.48 11.35 -6.27
N ALA A 97 6.53 12.18 -6.45
CA ALA A 97 6.59 13.51 -5.83
C ALA A 97 5.45 14.43 -6.30
N GLN A 98 5.12 14.41 -7.60
CA GLN A 98 3.98 15.16 -8.15
C GLN A 98 2.65 14.67 -7.59
N CYS A 99 2.48 13.36 -7.45
CA CYS A 99 1.27 12.77 -6.86
C CYS A 99 1.10 13.23 -5.40
N LEU A 100 2.16 13.19 -4.60
CA LEU A 100 2.15 13.68 -3.22
C LEU A 100 1.81 15.17 -3.15
N LYS A 101 2.44 16.01 -3.99
CA LYS A 101 2.14 17.44 -4.06
C LYS A 101 0.71 17.73 -4.46
N MET A 102 0.19 16.98 -5.43
CA MET A 102 -1.19 17.14 -5.86
C MET A 102 -2.18 16.81 -4.73
N LEU A 103 -1.95 15.72 -3.98
CA LEU A 103 -2.80 15.34 -2.84
C LEU A 103 -2.69 16.35 -1.69
N ASP A 104 -1.50 16.84 -1.38
CA ASP A 104 -1.25 17.90 -0.42
C ASP A 104 -2.03 19.16 -0.77
N SER A 105 -1.95 19.60 -2.03
CA SER A 105 -2.70 20.76 -2.54
C SER A 105 -4.21 20.52 -2.54
N LEU A 106 -4.66 19.31 -2.84
CA LEU A 106 -6.08 18.94 -2.83
C LEU A 106 -6.66 19.06 -1.42
N PHE A 107 -6.00 18.50 -0.41
CA PHE A 107 -6.45 18.58 0.96
C PHE A 107 -6.44 20.02 1.48
N THR A 108 -5.38 20.77 1.19
CA THR A 108 -5.31 22.20 1.54
C THR A 108 -6.46 23.00 0.92
N ASN A 109 -6.78 22.76 -0.35
CA ASN A 109 -7.90 23.43 -1.04
C ASN A 109 -9.27 23.05 -0.47
N PHE A 110 -9.40 21.86 0.13
CA PHE A 110 -10.60 21.46 0.86
C PHE A 110 -10.65 22.00 2.30
N GLY A 111 -9.65 22.76 2.72
CA GLY A 111 -9.55 23.26 4.10
C GLY A 111 -9.11 22.20 5.11
N ILE A 112 -8.62 21.07 4.65
CA ILE A 112 -8.06 20.00 5.50
C ILE A 112 -6.57 20.29 5.66
N ASN A 113 -6.18 20.87 6.80
CA ASN A 113 -4.80 21.30 7.04
C ASN A 113 -4.11 20.53 8.18
N GLU A 114 -4.87 19.74 8.95
CA GLU A 114 -4.35 18.98 10.09
C GLU A 114 -4.05 17.55 9.70
N TYR A 115 -2.92 17.33 9.05
CA TYR A 115 -2.39 16.01 8.72
C TYR A 115 -0.87 16.01 8.67
N ALA A 116 -0.29 14.82 8.83
CA ALA A 116 1.10 14.56 8.56
C ALA A 116 1.22 13.61 7.35
N ILE A 117 2.17 13.89 6.45
CA ILE A 117 2.48 12.98 5.35
C ILE A 117 3.59 12.05 5.81
N MET A 118 3.26 10.79 6.02
CA MET A 118 4.22 9.74 6.33
C MET A 118 4.70 9.12 5.04
N ILE A 119 6.01 8.98 4.86
CA ILE A 119 6.60 8.34 3.68
C ILE A 119 7.57 7.23 4.10
N ASN A 120 7.71 6.23 3.24
CA ASN A 120 8.75 5.21 3.32
C ASN A 120 9.12 4.75 1.90
N PHE A 121 10.21 3.99 1.79
CA PHE A 121 10.66 3.44 0.52
C PHE A 121 10.95 1.94 0.67
N LEU A 122 10.20 1.12 -0.05
CA LEU A 122 10.24 -0.34 0.09
C LEU A 122 11.26 -1.00 -0.83
N GLY A 123 11.91 -0.24 -1.71
CA GLY A 123 12.85 -0.77 -2.67
C GLY A 123 12.22 -1.70 -3.72
N THR A 124 13.06 -2.47 -4.39
CA THR A 124 12.67 -3.51 -5.35
C THR A 124 12.18 -4.77 -4.65
N SER A 125 11.66 -5.72 -5.41
CA SER A 125 11.23 -7.04 -4.89
C SER A 125 12.40 -7.83 -4.29
N GLU A 126 13.55 -7.77 -4.92
CA GLU A 126 14.78 -8.45 -4.49
C GLU A 126 15.31 -7.85 -3.17
N GLU A 127 15.33 -6.52 -3.08
CA GLU A 127 15.75 -5.82 -1.86
C GLU A 127 14.80 -6.11 -0.70
N ARG A 128 13.48 -6.12 -0.96
CA ARG A 128 12.49 -6.52 0.06
C ARG A 128 12.72 -7.95 0.54
N LYS A 129 13.00 -8.87 -0.38
CA LYS A 129 13.29 -10.27 -0.01
C LYS A 129 14.51 -10.35 0.91
N ALA A 130 15.60 -9.70 0.56
CA ALA A 130 16.80 -9.64 1.40
C ALA A 130 16.53 -8.98 2.77
N TYR A 131 15.73 -7.90 2.78
CA TYR A 131 15.31 -7.25 4.00
C TYR A 131 14.44 -8.14 4.89
N THR A 132 13.48 -8.87 4.31
CA THR A 132 12.60 -9.76 5.08
C THR A 132 13.36 -10.89 5.77
N GLU A 133 14.48 -11.35 5.21
CA GLU A 133 15.37 -12.31 5.89
C GLU A 133 16.02 -11.70 7.13
N LYS A 134 16.46 -10.42 7.07
CA LYS A 134 17.02 -9.71 8.23
C LYS A 134 15.95 -9.45 9.28
N LEU A 135 14.77 -9.02 8.86
CA LEU A 135 13.64 -8.80 9.75
C LEU A 135 13.22 -10.11 10.43
N ASN A 136 13.19 -11.22 9.71
CA ASN A 136 12.87 -12.51 10.29
C ASN A 136 13.85 -12.92 11.40
N LYS A 137 15.17 -12.75 11.17
CA LYS A 137 16.19 -13.00 12.17
C LYS A 137 16.00 -12.14 13.43
N HIS A 138 15.63 -10.86 13.24
CA HIS A 138 15.31 -9.98 14.37
C HIS A 138 14.08 -10.48 15.13
N LEU A 139 13.00 -10.83 14.43
CA LEU A 139 11.78 -11.33 15.05
C LEU A 139 11.98 -12.66 15.78
N ASP A 140 12.92 -13.52 15.34
CA ASP A 140 13.28 -14.75 16.05
C ASP A 140 13.81 -14.47 17.45
N THR A 141 14.51 -13.34 17.66
CA THR A 141 15.04 -12.95 18.97
C THR A 141 13.98 -12.48 19.97
N ILE A 142 12.78 -12.14 19.47
CA ILE A 142 11.66 -11.60 20.26
C ILE A 142 10.37 -12.40 20.11
N VAL A 143 10.44 -13.60 19.52
CA VAL A 143 9.28 -14.41 19.15
C VAL A 143 8.34 -14.67 20.33
N ASP A 144 8.87 -14.90 21.51
CA ASP A 144 8.10 -15.18 22.73
C ASP A 144 7.39 -13.93 23.31
N LYS A 145 7.73 -12.72 22.81
CA LYS A 145 7.22 -11.44 23.31
C LYS A 145 6.20 -10.80 22.40
N ILE A 146 6.06 -11.27 21.17
CA ILE A 146 5.12 -10.72 20.20
C ILE A 146 3.74 -11.41 20.31
N CYS A 147 2.67 -10.70 19.92
CA CYS A 147 1.32 -11.22 20.01
C CYS A 147 1.05 -12.33 18.96
N LYS A 148 0.01 -13.16 19.21
CA LYS A 148 -0.38 -14.27 18.31
C LYS A 148 -0.63 -13.82 16.87
N THR A 149 -1.19 -12.62 16.65
CA THR A 149 -1.39 -12.08 15.30
C THR A 149 -0.06 -11.82 14.61
N CYS A 150 0.93 -11.31 15.33
CA CYS A 150 2.27 -11.08 14.78
C CYS A 150 3.03 -12.39 14.50
N LEU A 151 2.81 -13.43 15.28
CA LEU A 151 3.33 -14.77 14.95
C LEU A 151 2.81 -15.26 13.61
N VAL A 152 1.50 -15.17 13.38
CA VAL A 152 0.88 -15.54 12.08
C VAL A 152 1.41 -14.67 10.94
N ARG A 153 1.56 -13.36 11.18
CA ARG A 153 2.09 -12.43 10.16
C ARG A 153 3.55 -12.71 9.81
N LYS A 154 4.36 -13.09 10.80
CA LYS A 154 5.76 -13.48 10.61
C LYS A 154 5.89 -14.60 9.56
N ASP A 155 4.97 -15.58 9.58
CA ASP A 155 5.01 -16.72 8.67
C ASP A 155 4.38 -16.41 7.29
N LYS A 156 3.31 -15.61 7.26
CA LYS A 156 2.53 -15.36 6.04
C LYS A 156 2.98 -14.12 5.25
N ASN A 157 3.13 -13.01 5.94
CA ASN A 157 3.57 -11.72 5.37
C ASN A 157 4.26 -10.91 6.46
N ILE A 158 5.56 -11.13 6.59
CA ILE A 158 6.38 -10.62 7.68
C ILE A 158 6.36 -9.09 7.79
N MET A 159 6.31 -8.36 6.67
CA MET A 159 6.25 -6.90 6.67
C MET A 159 5.04 -6.37 7.44
N ARG A 160 3.94 -7.11 7.47
CA ARG A 160 2.71 -6.70 8.15
C ARG A 160 2.78 -6.76 9.68
N VAL A 161 3.88 -7.22 10.28
CA VAL A 161 4.07 -7.11 11.73
C VAL A 161 4.03 -5.65 12.17
N PHE A 162 4.47 -4.72 11.32
CA PHE A 162 4.44 -3.27 11.59
C PHE A 162 3.02 -2.69 11.65
N ASP A 163 2.01 -3.35 11.06
CA ASP A 163 0.59 -2.98 11.19
C ASP A 163 -0.05 -3.39 12.53
N CYS A 164 0.73 -3.96 13.46
CA CYS A 164 0.21 -4.39 14.74
C CYS A 164 -0.28 -3.19 15.57
N LYS A 165 -1.43 -3.36 16.23
CA LYS A 165 -1.99 -2.34 17.12
C LYS A 165 -1.60 -2.55 18.60
N ASN A 166 -0.91 -3.65 18.91
CA ASN A 166 -0.44 -3.95 20.26
C ASN A 166 0.79 -3.11 20.57
N GLU A 167 0.74 -2.28 21.61
CA GLU A 167 1.79 -1.35 22.02
C GLU A 167 3.10 -2.06 22.36
N THR A 168 3.01 -3.23 23.03
CA THR A 168 4.20 -4.05 23.35
C THR A 168 4.92 -4.48 22.07
N CYS A 169 4.18 -4.95 21.07
CA CYS A 169 4.77 -5.32 19.79
C CYS A 169 5.40 -4.09 19.10
N GLN A 170 4.71 -2.95 19.10
CA GLN A 170 5.20 -1.71 18.49
C GLN A 170 6.49 -1.22 19.15
N SER A 171 6.59 -1.34 20.47
CA SER A 171 7.81 -0.98 21.21
C SER A 171 8.99 -1.90 20.84
N LEU A 172 8.76 -3.21 20.74
CA LEU A 172 9.76 -4.19 20.32
C LEU A 172 10.27 -3.96 18.89
N TYR A 173 9.43 -3.39 18.01
CA TYR A 173 9.80 -3.10 16.63
C TYR A 173 10.55 -1.78 16.45
N ASN A 174 10.79 -1.01 17.49
CA ASN A 174 11.64 0.18 17.40
C ASN A 174 13.09 -0.16 17.04
N ASP A 175 13.56 -1.32 17.50
CA ASP A 175 14.92 -1.82 17.25
C ASP A 175 15.01 -2.73 16.01
N ALA A 176 13.88 -2.91 15.28
CA ALA A 176 13.88 -3.70 14.06
C ALA A 176 14.72 -3.02 12.95
N PRO A 177 15.37 -3.80 12.09
CA PRO A 177 16.09 -3.23 10.95
C PRO A 177 15.12 -2.40 10.09
N LYS A 178 15.59 -1.25 9.61
CA LYS A 178 14.82 -0.38 8.72
C LYS A 178 15.07 -0.76 7.28
N ILE A 179 14.02 -0.78 6.44
CA ILE A 179 14.17 -1.15 5.04
C ILE A 179 15.03 -0.14 4.29
N VAL A 180 14.89 1.15 4.58
CA VAL A 180 15.65 2.23 3.94
C VAL A 180 17.17 2.15 4.20
N ASP A 181 17.60 1.50 5.28
CA ASP A 181 19.02 1.26 5.59
C ASP A 181 19.57 0.02 4.84
N ASN A 182 18.72 -0.66 4.06
CA ASN A 182 19.03 -1.91 3.36
C ASN A 182 18.76 -1.83 1.85
N LEU A 183 18.63 -0.64 1.32
CA LEU A 183 18.45 -0.39 -0.11
C LEU A 183 19.77 -0.61 -0.87
N GLY A 184 19.68 -1.04 -2.11
CA GLY A 184 20.80 -1.04 -3.05
C GLY A 184 21.05 0.38 -3.57
N THR A 185 22.20 0.54 -4.24
CA THR A 185 22.68 1.86 -4.70
C THR A 185 21.66 2.64 -5.52
N GLU A 186 20.94 1.98 -6.42
CA GLU A 186 19.94 2.65 -7.27
C GLU A 186 18.72 3.08 -6.48
N SER A 187 18.17 2.19 -5.67
CA SER A 187 17.04 2.50 -4.77
C SER A 187 17.38 3.57 -3.74
N GLU A 188 18.63 3.62 -3.26
CA GLU A 188 19.10 4.68 -2.37
C GLU A 188 19.13 6.05 -3.07
N LYS A 189 19.55 6.10 -4.34
CA LYS A 189 19.49 7.33 -5.16
C LYS A 189 18.04 7.76 -5.38
N GLU A 190 17.16 6.85 -5.77
CA GLU A 190 15.74 7.14 -5.96
C GLU A 190 15.10 7.67 -4.68
N TRP A 191 15.42 7.07 -3.53
CA TRP A 191 14.94 7.51 -2.22
C TRP A 191 15.41 8.94 -1.88
N LYS A 192 16.68 9.26 -2.11
CA LYS A 192 17.21 10.62 -1.93
C LYS A 192 16.56 11.61 -2.90
N GLN A 193 16.40 11.21 -4.16
CA GLN A 193 15.75 12.02 -5.18
C GLN A 193 14.30 12.34 -4.83
N LEU A 194 13.55 11.39 -4.25
CA LEU A 194 12.19 11.65 -3.77
C LEU A 194 12.18 12.75 -2.72
N GLN A 195 13.05 12.65 -1.72
CA GLN A 195 13.15 13.62 -0.62
C GLN A 195 13.51 15.02 -1.15
N GLU A 196 14.53 15.11 -2.00
CA GLU A 196 14.94 16.38 -2.63
C GLU A 196 13.80 17.01 -3.43
N GLN A 197 13.03 16.23 -4.17
CA GLN A 197 11.90 16.74 -4.95
C GLN A 197 10.74 17.19 -4.06
N LEU A 198 10.44 16.48 -2.97
CA LEU A 198 9.43 16.90 -2.02
C LEU A 198 9.82 18.22 -1.33
N ASP A 199 11.09 18.38 -0.99
CA ASP A 199 11.62 19.63 -0.41
C ASP A 199 11.51 20.79 -1.41
N LEU A 200 11.87 20.58 -2.68
CA LEU A 200 11.71 21.57 -3.75
C LEU A 200 10.25 21.96 -4.00
N LEU A 201 9.33 21.02 -3.86
CA LEU A 201 7.89 21.23 -3.99
C LEU A 201 7.25 21.82 -2.72
N SER A 202 8.05 22.05 -1.67
CA SER A 202 7.57 22.51 -0.36
C SER A 202 6.46 21.60 0.22
N VAL A 203 6.66 20.29 0.13
CA VAL A 203 5.82 19.27 0.76
C VAL A 203 6.47 18.83 2.06
N SER A 204 5.84 19.12 3.19
CA SER A 204 6.31 18.66 4.50
C SER A 204 5.98 17.19 4.69
N TYR A 205 6.96 16.38 5.06
CA TYR A 205 6.79 14.94 5.28
C TYR A 205 7.58 14.45 6.51
N THR A 206 7.23 13.25 6.94
CA THR A 206 7.96 12.51 7.97
C THR A 206 8.31 11.11 7.47
N VAL A 207 9.56 10.72 7.58
CA VAL A 207 9.97 9.34 7.25
C VAL A 207 9.51 8.41 8.36
N ASN A 208 8.68 7.44 7.98
CA ASN A 208 8.23 6.39 8.87
C ASN A 208 8.75 5.02 8.39
N PRO A 209 9.86 4.51 8.94
CA PRO A 209 10.46 3.25 8.48
C PRO A 209 9.60 2.01 8.74
N LYS A 210 8.54 2.13 9.54
CA LYS A 210 7.56 1.08 9.80
C LYS A 210 6.35 1.15 8.87
N LEU A 211 6.25 2.18 8.02
CA LEU A 211 5.13 2.32 7.10
C LEU A 211 5.20 1.22 6.03
N VAL A 212 4.21 0.36 6.03
CA VAL A 212 3.98 -0.71 5.06
C VAL A 212 2.56 -0.63 4.53
N ARG A 213 2.26 -1.36 3.46
CA ARG A 213 0.92 -1.37 2.86
C ARG A 213 0.31 -2.77 2.92
N GLY A 214 -1.01 -2.81 2.93
CA GLY A 214 -1.78 -4.05 3.10
C GLY A 214 -1.89 -4.93 1.84
N LEU A 215 -1.33 -4.52 0.70
CA LEU A 215 -1.40 -5.21 -0.58
C LEU A 215 0.03 -5.53 -1.07
N ASP A 216 0.21 -6.65 -1.73
CA ASP A 216 1.54 -7.19 -2.05
C ASP A 216 2.21 -6.51 -3.26
N TYR A 217 1.44 -5.78 -4.09
CA TYR A 217 1.97 -5.15 -5.30
C TYR A 217 2.78 -3.86 -5.04
N TYR A 218 2.72 -3.29 -3.84
CA TYR A 218 3.47 -2.08 -3.53
C TYR A 218 4.97 -2.30 -3.60
N SER A 219 5.67 -1.34 -4.25
CA SER A 219 7.12 -1.27 -4.33
C SER A 219 7.57 0.19 -4.29
N LYS A 220 8.86 0.43 -4.06
CA LYS A 220 9.45 1.77 -4.00
C LYS A 220 8.71 2.69 -3.02
N THR A 221 8.20 3.81 -3.47
CA THR A 221 7.55 4.83 -2.65
C THR A 221 6.22 4.34 -2.06
N VAL A 222 6.06 4.47 -0.75
CA VAL A 222 4.78 4.32 -0.06
C VAL A 222 4.54 5.52 0.84
N PHE A 223 3.29 5.92 0.95
CA PHE A 223 2.92 7.08 1.77
C PHE A 223 1.53 6.94 2.39
N GLU A 224 1.28 7.74 3.41
CA GLU A 224 -0.02 7.86 4.07
C GLU A 224 -0.19 9.27 4.61
N PHE A 225 -1.38 9.84 4.41
CA PHE A 225 -1.79 11.09 5.05
C PHE A 225 -2.50 10.74 6.35
N VAL A 226 -1.93 11.14 7.46
CA VAL A 226 -2.40 10.75 8.80
C VAL A 226 -2.93 11.97 9.52
N SER A 227 -4.22 11.96 9.88
CA SER A 227 -4.81 12.97 10.77
C SER A 227 -4.44 12.67 12.23
N PRO A 228 -4.18 13.69 13.04
CA PRO A 228 -3.91 13.53 14.47
C PRO A 228 -5.14 13.07 15.27
N ASN A 229 -6.36 13.13 14.69
CA ASN A 229 -7.64 12.82 15.36
C ASN A 229 -8.33 11.59 14.80
#